data_dd56ca6c7e92dea3f58aa3baf3ac02ef
#
_entry.id   dd56ca6c7e92dea3f58aa3baf3ac02ef
#
_cell.length_a   1.000
_cell.length_b   1.000
_cell.length_c   1.000
_cell.angle_alpha   90.00
_cell.angle_beta   90.00
_cell.angle_gamma   90.00
#
_symmetry.space_group_name_H-M   'P 1'
#
loop_
_entity.id
_entity.type
_entity.pdbx_description
1 polymer ?
#
loop_
_entity_poly.entity_id
_entity_poly.type
_entity_poly.pdbx_seq_one_letter_code
_entity_poly.pdbx_strand_id
1 'polypeptide(L)'
;MKLFITSFLFILFSGCTKDVYDPSDKIPGEGTNPFSKVTISSNFDWSMIQISHLTVQSFDPYDGTYNYLVEVFDKSPEDQDANLLATGVCSKKTLFDKKIIYPKGESDQVYIQLTTPTGSQVTAPVT
;
A
#
# COMPACT_ATOMS: atom_id res chain seq x y z
N MET A 1 65.94 -26.52 -13.72
CA MET A 1 65.78 -25.73 -12.51
C MET A 1 64.47 -24.94 -12.66
N LYS A 2 63.37 -25.47 -12.16
CA LYS A 2 62.01 -24.86 -12.29
C LYS A 2 61.61 -24.39 -10.90
N LEU A 3 61.51 -23.07 -10.78
CA LEU A 3 61.08 -22.43 -9.53
C LEU A 3 59.54 -22.44 -9.52
N PHE A 4 58.91 -23.21 -8.63
CA PHE A 4 57.52 -23.16 -8.36
C PHE A 4 57.25 -22.04 -7.36
N ILE A 5 56.66 -20.96 -7.86
CA ILE A 5 56.12 -19.89 -7.02
C ILE A 5 54.70 -20.28 -6.68
N THR A 6 54.52 -20.82 -5.46
CA THR A 6 53.20 -21.12 -4.89
C THR A 6 52.68 -19.82 -4.31
N SER A 7 51.81 -19.13 -5.07
CA SER A 7 51.08 -17.96 -4.60
C SER A 7 49.98 -18.43 -3.65
N PHE A 8 50.20 -18.21 -2.37
CA PHE A 8 49.24 -18.51 -1.31
C PHE A 8 48.25 -17.33 -1.23
N LEU A 9 47.09 -17.54 -1.86
CA LEU A 9 45.98 -16.60 -1.82
C LEU A 9 45.31 -16.64 -0.46
N PHE A 10 45.68 -15.73 0.42
CA PHE A 10 45.00 -15.49 1.69
C PHE A 10 43.67 -14.78 1.44
N ILE A 11 42.58 -15.53 1.41
CA ILE A 11 41.24 -15.00 1.43
C ILE A 11 40.91 -14.57 2.85
N LEU A 12 41.05 -13.29 3.13
CA LEU A 12 40.55 -12.68 4.35
C LEU A 12 39.01 -12.68 4.29
N PHE A 13 38.41 -13.66 4.93
CA PHE A 13 36.99 -13.56 5.28
C PHE A 13 36.85 -12.51 6.38
N SER A 14 36.63 -11.26 5.98
CA SER A 14 36.07 -10.26 6.87
C SER A 14 34.61 -10.64 7.13
N GLY A 15 34.42 -11.49 8.13
CA GLY A 15 33.08 -11.76 8.65
C GLY A 15 32.53 -10.44 9.19
N CYS A 16 31.47 -9.93 8.58
CA CYS A 16 30.62 -8.97 9.24
C CYS A 16 30.10 -9.63 10.50
N THR A 17 30.66 -9.29 11.64
CA THR A 17 30.04 -9.58 12.93
C THR A 17 28.78 -8.73 12.97
N LYS A 18 27.65 -9.41 12.79
CA LYS A 18 26.34 -8.81 13.06
C LYS A 18 26.36 -8.54 14.55
N ASP A 19 26.42 -7.28 14.94
CA ASP A 19 26.25 -6.88 16.33
C ASP A 19 24.90 -7.44 16.78
N VAL A 20 24.94 -8.54 17.51
CA VAL A 20 23.77 -9.07 18.17
C VAL A 20 23.45 -8.08 19.29
N TYR A 21 22.36 -7.37 19.17
CA TYR A 21 21.84 -6.53 20.24
C TYR A 21 21.74 -7.38 21.51
N ASP A 22 22.65 -7.15 22.45
CA ASP A 22 22.59 -7.73 23.78
C ASP A 22 21.75 -6.79 24.66
N PRO A 23 20.57 -7.21 25.09
CA PRO A 23 19.73 -6.38 25.95
C PRO A 23 20.36 -6.12 27.33
N SER A 24 21.50 -6.77 27.66
CA SER A 24 22.26 -6.49 28.87
C SER A 24 23.32 -5.39 28.69
N ASP A 25 23.62 -4.98 27.46
CA ASP A 25 24.46 -3.81 27.21
C ASP A 25 23.71 -2.58 27.75
N LYS A 26 24.12 -2.19 28.95
CA LYS A 26 23.63 -0.95 29.56
C LYS A 26 23.95 0.19 28.61
N ILE A 27 22.92 0.76 28.04
CA ILE A 27 23.01 2.02 27.30
C ILE A 27 23.81 2.98 28.19
N PRO A 28 24.97 3.50 27.73
CA PRO A 28 25.76 4.42 28.52
C PRO A 28 24.93 5.67 28.79
N GLY A 29 24.47 5.84 30.01
CA GLY A 29 23.60 6.89 30.45
C GLY A 29 22.29 6.30 30.94
N GLU A 30 22.26 5.89 32.20
CA GLU A 30 21.04 5.77 32.99
C GLU A 30 20.39 7.16 33.17
N GLY A 31 20.22 7.83 32.04
CA GLY A 31 19.46 9.07 31.93
C GLY A 31 18.07 8.69 31.47
N THR A 32 17.12 9.04 32.27
CA THR A 32 15.68 9.12 32.02
C THR A 32 15.27 8.64 30.62
N ASN A 33 14.61 7.48 30.56
CA ASN A 33 14.00 6.97 29.33
C ASN A 33 13.41 8.16 28.53
N PRO A 34 13.93 8.48 27.34
CA PRO A 34 13.47 9.64 26.57
C PRO A 34 11.97 9.59 26.28
N PHE A 35 11.37 8.40 26.38
CA PHE A 35 9.94 8.19 26.19
C PHE A 35 9.12 8.27 27.49
N SER A 36 9.75 8.48 28.64
CA SER A 36 9.04 8.54 29.93
C SER A 36 8.06 9.71 30.03
N LYS A 37 8.21 10.73 29.18
CA LYS A 37 7.32 11.89 29.09
C LYS A 37 6.35 11.84 27.91
N VAL A 38 6.39 10.78 27.10
CA VAL A 38 5.48 10.64 25.97
C VAL A 38 4.14 10.13 26.48
N THR A 39 3.15 10.98 26.46
CA THR A 39 1.77 10.61 26.75
C THR A 39 1.05 10.37 25.43
N ILE A 40 0.67 9.13 25.19
CA ILE A 40 -0.14 8.77 24.03
C ILE A 40 -1.60 8.88 24.44
N SER A 41 -2.40 9.64 23.68
CA SER A 41 -3.84 9.72 23.90
C SER A 41 -4.47 8.33 23.82
N SER A 42 -5.42 8.04 24.72
CA SER A 42 -6.20 6.80 24.64
C SER A 42 -7.00 6.65 23.33
N ASN A 43 -7.24 7.78 22.65
CA ASN A 43 -7.95 7.82 21.36
C ASN A 43 -6.98 7.82 20.18
N PHE A 44 -5.68 7.58 20.40
CA PHE A 44 -4.71 7.51 19.32
C PHE A 44 -4.96 6.24 18.49
N ASP A 45 -5.28 6.43 17.23
CA ASP A 45 -5.51 5.34 16.29
C ASP A 45 -4.19 4.95 15.59
N TRP A 46 -3.71 3.75 15.89
CA TRP A 46 -2.53 3.15 15.27
C TRP A 46 -2.80 2.55 13.90
N SER A 47 -4.04 2.58 13.44
CA SER A 47 -4.39 2.03 12.15
C SER A 47 -3.73 2.83 11.03
N MET A 48 -2.92 2.16 10.23
CA MET A 48 -2.30 2.72 9.04
C MET A 48 -3.17 2.52 7.79
N ILE A 49 -4.31 1.88 7.95
CA ILE A 49 -5.22 1.54 6.86
C ILE A 49 -6.61 2.07 7.13
N GLN A 50 -7.29 2.43 6.07
CA GLN A 50 -8.72 2.73 6.05
C GLN A 50 -9.47 1.62 5.31
N ILE A 51 -10.66 1.32 5.79
CA ILE A 51 -11.53 0.31 5.20
C ILE A 51 -12.83 0.99 4.82
N SER A 52 -13.18 0.89 3.54
CA SER A 52 -14.44 1.40 3.01
C SER A 52 -15.21 0.30 2.29
N HIS A 53 -16.52 0.37 2.34
CA HIS A 53 -17.41 -0.50 1.59
C HIS A 53 -18.00 0.31 0.43
N LEU A 54 -17.69 -0.10 -0.78
CA LEU A 54 -18.06 0.61 -1.98
C LEU A 54 -19.06 -0.19 -2.80
N THR A 55 -20.19 0.45 -3.10
CA THR A 55 -21.22 -0.10 -3.98
C THR A 55 -21.41 0.81 -5.18
N VAL A 56 -21.24 0.28 -6.39
CA VAL A 56 -21.41 1.00 -7.65
C VAL A 56 -22.47 0.33 -8.51
N GLN A 57 -23.38 1.11 -9.03
CA GLN A 57 -24.39 0.68 -10.00
C GLN A 57 -24.35 1.59 -11.21
N SER A 58 -24.38 1.03 -12.40
CA SER A 58 -24.48 1.84 -13.60
C SER A 58 -25.92 2.26 -13.88
N PHE A 59 -26.10 3.49 -14.33
CA PHE A 59 -27.35 3.96 -14.86
C PHE A 59 -27.38 3.68 -16.38
N ASP A 60 -27.77 2.47 -16.74
CA ASP A 60 -27.77 2.01 -18.14
C ASP A 60 -29.17 2.19 -18.75
N PRO A 61 -29.29 3.01 -19.83
CA PRO A 61 -30.56 3.18 -20.53
C PRO A 61 -31.01 1.94 -21.32
N TYR A 62 -30.13 0.95 -21.49
CA TYR A 62 -30.38 -0.26 -22.28
C TYR A 62 -30.83 -1.46 -21.42
N ASP A 63 -31.47 -1.19 -20.29
CA ASP A 63 -32.09 -2.16 -19.38
C ASP A 63 -31.14 -3.28 -18.86
N GLY A 64 -29.88 -2.92 -18.64
CA GLY A 64 -28.87 -3.82 -18.08
C GLY A 64 -28.33 -4.82 -19.08
N THR A 65 -28.42 -4.51 -20.38
CA THR A 65 -27.83 -5.33 -21.46
C THR A 65 -26.30 -5.27 -21.44
N TYR A 66 -25.73 -4.15 -20.98
CA TYR A 66 -24.31 -3.91 -21.00
C TYR A 66 -23.68 -3.97 -19.61
N ASN A 67 -22.46 -4.48 -19.56
CA ASN A 67 -21.60 -4.43 -18.40
C ASN A 67 -20.62 -3.28 -18.56
N TYR A 68 -20.35 -2.60 -17.44
CA TYR A 68 -19.41 -1.50 -17.32
C TYR A 68 -18.25 -1.96 -16.44
N LEU A 69 -17.02 -1.75 -16.88
CA LEU A 69 -15.85 -2.00 -16.06
C LEU A 69 -15.77 -0.93 -14.97
N VAL A 70 -15.59 -1.36 -13.74
CA VAL A 70 -15.35 -0.50 -12.58
C VAL A 70 -13.93 -0.72 -12.09
N GLU A 71 -13.17 0.35 -11.98
CA GLU A 71 -11.83 0.37 -11.41
C GLU A 71 -11.80 1.40 -10.30
N VAL A 72 -11.18 1.03 -9.19
CA VAL A 72 -11.09 1.88 -8.00
C VAL A 72 -9.63 2.12 -7.69
N PHE A 73 -9.26 3.38 -7.51
CA PHE A 73 -7.89 3.83 -7.29
C PHE A 73 -7.78 4.63 -5.99
N ASP A 74 -6.60 4.63 -5.38
CA ASP A 74 -6.26 5.43 -4.20
C ASP A 74 -6.03 6.91 -4.52
N LYS A 75 -5.77 7.23 -5.79
CA LYS A 75 -5.55 8.58 -6.33
C LYS A 75 -6.23 8.71 -7.68
N SER A 76 -6.20 9.91 -8.27
CA SER A 76 -6.65 10.08 -9.64
C SER A 76 -5.93 9.10 -10.58
N PRO A 77 -6.63 8.36 -11.45
CA PRO A 77 -5.98 7.45 -12.41
C PRO A 77 -5.08 8.17 -13.43
N GLU A 78 -5.12 9.49 -13.49
CA GLU A 78 -4.20 10.33 -14.28
C GLU A 78 -2.85 10.51 -13.58
N ASP A 79 -2.77 10.25 -12.29
CA ASP A 79 -1.54 10.33 -11.52
C ASP A 79 -0.65 9.12 -11.78
N GLN A 80 0.66 9.35 -11.96
CA GLN A 80 1.62 8.28 -12.29
C GLN A 80 1.79 7.26 -11.17
N ASP A 81 1.45 7.63 -9.94
CA ASP A 81 1.58 6.82 -8.73
C ASP A 81 0.21 6.33 -8.19
N ALA A 82 -0.84 6.40 -9.01
CA ALA A 82 -2.14 5.84 -8.67
C ALA A 82 -2.09 4.30 -8.61
N ASN A 83 -2.59 3.74 -7.51
CA ASN A 83 -2.66 2.29 -7.34
C ASN A 83 -4.09 1.81 -7.52
N LEU A 84 -4.25 0.73 -8.28
CA LEU A 84 -5.53 0.05 -8.45
C LEU A 84 -5.85 -0.74 -7.18
N LEU A 85 -6.92 -0.37 -6.49
CA LEU A 85 -7.38 -1.00 -5.25
C LEU A 85 -8.35 -2.14 -5.51
N ALA A 86 -9.22 -1.99 -6.50
CA ALA A 86 -10.19 -3.01 -6.87
C ALA A 86 -10.65 -2.85 -8.32
N THR A 87 -11.06 -3.96 -8.91
CA THR A 87 -11.69 -3.97 -10.23
C THR A 87 -12.87 -4.94 -10.26
N GLY A 88 -13.78 -4.71 -11.17
CA GLY A 88 -14.94 -5.57 -11.40
C GLY A 88 -15.88 -4.99 -12.44
N VAL A 89 -17.07 -5.51 -12.48
CA VAL A 89 -18.10 -5.06 -13.42
C VAL A 89 -19.37 -4.69 -12.69
N CYS A 90 -20.09 -3.71 -13.22
CA CYS A 90 -21.45 -3.40 -12.81
C CYS A 90 -22.38 -3.30 -14.02
N SER A 91 -23.67 -3.41 -13.78
CA SER A 91 -24.72 -3.14 -14.75
C SER A 91 -25.92 -2.58 -14.02
N LYS A 92 -26.99 -2.26 -14.74
CA LYS A 92 -28.27 -1.90 -14.11
C LYS A 92 -28.80 -2.99 -13.18
N LYS A 93 -28.49 -4.27 -13.46
CA LYS A 93 -28.97 -5.44 -12.70
C LYS A 93 -27.94 -6.02 -11.74
N THR A 94 -26.68 -5.70 -11.92
CA THR A 94 -25.58 -6.26 -11.13
C THR A 94 -24.80 -5.12 -10.47
N LEU A 95 -24.74 -5.15 -9.15
CA LEU A 95 -23.95 -4.21 -8.38
C LEU A 95 -22.47 -4.63 -8.36
N PHE A 96 -21.57 -3.68 -8.51
CA PHE A 96 -20.23 -3.83 -8.02
C PHE A 96 -20.25 -3.53 -6.52
N ASP A 97 -19.94 -4.53 -5.71
CA ASP A 97 -19.96 -4.44 -4.26
C ASP A 97 -18.64 -4.99 -3.71
N LYS A 98 -17.81 -4.12 -3.16
CA LYS A 98 -16.47 -4.47 -2.70
C LYS A 98 -16.08 -3.73 -1.43
N LYS A 99 -15.42 -4.48 -0.54
CA LYS A 99 -14.66 -3.93 0.57
C LYS A 99 -13.29 -3.52 0.06
N ILE A 100 -12.93 -2.26 0.25
CA ILE A 100 -11.68 -1.67 -0.21
C ILE A 100 -10.83 -1.34 1.00
N ILE A 101 -9.55 -1.67 0.93
CA ILE A 101 -8.57 -1.39 1.96
C ILE A 101 -7.47 -0.54 1.33
N TYR A 102 -7.22 0.62 1.89
CA TYR A 102 -6.21 1.55 1.38
C TYR A 102 -5.47 2.24 2.53
N PRO A 103 -4.24 2.76 2.29
CA PRO A 103 -3.49 3.48 3.30
C PRO A 103 -4.26 4.68 3.84
N LYS A 104 -4.21 4.87 5.16
CA LYS A 104 -4.72 6.07 5.82
C LYS A 104 -3.67 7.16 5.66
N GLY A 105 -3.97 8.22 4.97
CA GLY A 105 -2.99 9.27 4.73
C GLY A 105 -3.48 10.36 3.80
N GLU A 106 -2.70 10.82 2.91
CA GLU A 106 -2.69 12.08 2.18
C GLU A 106 -3.99 12.52 1.49
N SER A 107 -4.91 11.61 1.18
CA SER A 107 -6.26 11.95 0.75
C SER A 107 -7.27 10.94 1.29
N ASP A 108 -8.35 11.43 1.92
CA ASP A 108 -9.49 10.60 2.31
C ASP A 108 -10.41 10.26 1.12
N GLN A 109 -9.91 10.42 -0.10
CA GLN A 109 -10.66 10.21 -1.33
C GLN A 109 -10.14 9.00 -2.08
N VAL A 110 -11.06 8.16 -2.51
CA VAL A 110 -10.80 7.16 -3.55
C VAL A 110 -11.44 7.61 -4.84
N TYR A 111 -10.90 7.16 -5.97
CA TYR A 111 -11.39 7.49 -7.30
C TYR A 111 -12.01 6.26 -7.94
N ILE A 112 -13.18 6.44 -8.54
CA ILE A 112 -13.82 5.40 -9.33
C ILE A 112 -13.73 5.80 -10.80
N GLN A 113 -13.21 4.89 -11.61
CA GLN A 113 -13.27 4.99 -13.05
C GLN A 113 -14.26 3.96 -13.60
N LEU A 114 -15.21 4.44 -14.36
CA LEU A 114 -16.20 3.63 -15.04
C LEU A 114 -15.89 3.63 -16.53
N THR A 115 -15.63 2.45 -17.10
CA THR A 115 -15.41 2.30 -18.54
C THR A 115 -16.65 1.67 -19.19
N THR A 116 -17.19 2.37 -20.19
CA THR A 116 -18.34 1.90 -20.95
C THR A 116 -17.94 0.78 -21.94
N PRO A 117 -18.90 0.00 -22.47
CA PRO A 117 -18.63 -1.01 -23.51
C PRO A 117 -18.00 -0.43 -24.78
N THR A 118 -18.16 0.86 -25.02
CA THR A 118 -17.57 1.57 -26.16
C THR A 118 -16.16 2.10 -25.88
N GLY A 119 -15.65 1.90 -24.65
CA GLY A 119 -14.34 2.36 -24.26
C GLY A 119 -14.28 3.78 -23.69
N SER A 120 -15.42 4.49 -23.59
CA SER A 120 -15.44 5.80 -22.94
C SER A 120 -15.28 5.66 -21.44
N GLN A 121 -14.47 6.53 -20.84
CA GLN A 121 -14.16 6.50 -19.42
C GLN A 121 -14.72 7.73 -18.72
N VAL A 122 -15.22 7.53 -17.52
CA VAL A 122 -15.66 8.59 -16.61
C VAL A 122 -15.03 8.33 -15.25
N THR A 123 -14.35 9.31 -14.69
CA THR A 123 -13.71 9.25 -13.39
C THR A 123 -14.36 10.22 -12.42
N ALA A 124 -14.58 9.78 -11.20
CA ALA A 124 -15.11 10.61 -10.13
C ALA A 124 -14.45 10.27 -8.78
N PRO A 125 -14.14 11.30 -7.96
CA PRO A 125 -13.75 11.08 -6.58
C PRO A 125 -14.95 10.65 -5.73
N VAL A 126 -14.69 9.81 -4.73
CA VAL A 126 -15.66 9.38 -3.72
C VAL A 126 -15.10 9.67 -2.34
N THR A 127 -15.88 10.35 -1.53
CA THR A 127 -15.55 10.72 -0.14
C THR A 127 -16.40 9.94 0.85
#